data_fb5ebe94a134f16895f8bf8ef4cf3e41
#
_entry.id   fb5ebe94a134f16895f8bf8ef4cf3e41
#
_cell.length_a   1.000
_cell.length_b   1.000
_cell.length_c   1.000
_cell.angle_alpha   90.00
_cell.angle_beta   90.00
_cell.angle_gamma   90.00
#
_symmetry.space_group_name_H-M   'P 1'
#
loop_
_entity.id
_entity.type
_entity.pdbx_description
1 polymer ?
#
loop_
_entity_poly.entity_id
_entity_poly.type
_entity_poly.pdbx_seq_one_letter_code
_entity_poly.pdbx_strand_id
1 'polypeptide(L)'
;MIFSFMTSDQTELPPSCMLKEESAGVSLYLDIGWTKTADGYTKGFNFGNRKGNYTNIIKTNAGWKILFDDYRTQGITSNEKAILSNHPLHRTTDNLPIDSDFAIENKKLETITYPKQPQVFDKDLSLDEVSFNITQYIKLYLENALENSKKPLIAYSSGGLDTGVIVSIINKFNLPITVKTNTLGQIYLNNNNDRSPNFTYFATSNSKTFPSFSFNQLPIEEQNVLVSGHFGGIEMLRFPQHVKSIFKHYNLDYNEELQKCKGSYLYNFLQCADHNCDNTYPASNFETLQETKNWILDCIKFNMEVQSIENCEFVFPWRQKEIPVQMLNLNFNTFKEHVFHSTVHKKIIEMNDKKIINFIPQEKEKEIW
;
A
#
# COMPACT_ATOMS: atom_id res chain seq x y z
N MET A 1 4.54 -2.41 13.36
CA MET A 1 3.39 -2.97 14.12
C MET A 1 3.56 -4.47 14.16
N ILE A 2 4.09 -4.98 15.29
CA ILE A 2 4.44 -6.41 15.42
C ILE A 2 3.70 -7.00 16.61
N PHE A 3 3.14 -8.19 16.42
CA PHE A 3 2.52 -8.99 17.48
C PHE A 3 2.82 -10.48 17.26
N SER A 4 2.75 -11.24 18.35
CA SER A 4 2.84 -12.70 18.32
C SER A 4 2.02 -13.33 19.44
N PHE A 5 1.22 -14.35 19.10
CA PHE A 5 0.50 -15.20 20.04
C PHE A 5 1.19 -16.56 20.13
N MET A 6 1.57 -16.94 21.32
CA MET A 6 2.36 -18.14 21.56
C MET A 6 1.81 -18.95 22.72
N THR A 7 2.03 -20.26 22.70
CA THR A 7 1.82 -21.15 23.87
C THR A 7 3.10 -21.36 24.64
N SER A 8 3.02 -21.92 25.84
CA SER A 8 4.18 -22.15 26.71
C SER A 8 5.23 -23.14 26.15
N ASP A 9 4.85 -23.93 25.17
CA ASP A 9 5.70 -24.90 24.46
C ASP A 9 6.44 -24.29 23.27
N GLN A 10 6.10 -23.06 22.87
CA GLN A 10 6.74 -22.32 21.79
C GLN A 10 7.88 -21.46 22.36
N THR A 11 9.11 -21.74 21.95
CA THR A 11 10.33 -21.24 22.61
C THR A 11 11.03 -20.07 21.93
N GLU A 12 10.78 -19.83 20.65
CA GLU A 12 11.39 -18.71 19.91
C GLU A 12 10.64 -17.40 20.16
N LEU A 13 11.08 -16.65 21.16
CA LEU A 13 10.52 -15.33 21.49
C LEU A 13 10.99 -14.28 20.48
N PRO A 14 10.08 -13.43 19.96
CA PRO A 14 10.45 -12.30 19.12
C PRO A 14 11.32 -11.30 19.90
N PRO A 15 12.56 -11.00 19.47
CA PRO A 15 13.50 -10.20 20.26
C PRO A 15 13.05 -8.76 20.52
N SER A 16 12.21 -8.20 19.67
CA SER A 16 11.67 -6.84 19.80
C SER A 16 10.33 -6.77 20.55
N CYS A 17 9.76 -7.90 20.91
CA CYS A 17 8.47 -7.98 21.58
C CYS A 17 8.62 -8.29 23.06
N MET A 18 7.72 -7.72 23.85
CA MET A 18 7.62 -8.02 25.30
C MET A 18 6.30 -8.72 25.58
N LEU A 19 6.32 -9.66 26.54
CA LEU A 19 5.09 -10.23 27.06
C LEU A 19 4.18 -9.12 27.59
N LYS A 20 2.95 -9.08 27.12
CA LYS A 20 1.96 -8.09 27.57
C LYS A 20 0.89 -8.71 28.44
N GLU A 21 0.36 -9.84 28.04
CA GLU A 21 -0.73 -10.46 28.76
C GLU A 21 -0.87 -11.94 28.38
N GLU A 22 -1.47 -12.72 29.28
CA GLU A 22 -1.84 -14.11 29.04
C GLU A 22 -3.36 -14.30 29.21
N SER A 23 -3.96 -15.11 28.34
CA SER A 23 -5.35 -15.52 28.43
C SER A 23 -5.52 -16.93 27.87
N ALA A 24 -6.24 -17.78 28.60
CA ALA A 24 -6.54 -19.15 28.21
C ALA A 24 -5.28 -19.98 27.80
N GLY A 25 -4.15 -19.74 28.47
CA GLY A 25 -2.86 -20.43 28.20
C GLY A 25 -2.19 -19.98 26.89
N VAL A 26 -2.53 -18.80 26.40
CA VAL A 26 -1.92 -18.15 25.23
C VAL A 26 -1.36 -16.81 25.64
N SER A 27 -0.06 -16.62 25.42
CA SER A 27 0.68 -15.42 25.72
C SER A 27 0.72 -14.48 24.53
N LEU A 28 0.40 -13.20 24.75
CA LEU A 28 0.49 -12.13 23.76
C LEU A 28 1.79 -11.35 23.93
N TYR A 29 2.58 -11.25 22.87
CA TYR A 29 3.78 -10.45 22.76
C TYR A 29 3.57 -9.30 21.78
N LEU A 30 3.97 -8.08 22.15
CA LEU A 30 3.81 -6.87 21.36
C LEU A 30 5.13 -6.08 21.29
N ASP A 31 5.39 -5.44 20.14
CA ASP A 31 6.45 -4.42 20.02
C ASP A 31 6.02 -3.10 20.69
N ILE A 32 6.89 -2.11 20.65
CA ILE A 32 6.62 -0.79 21.23
C ILE A 32 5.51 -0.05 20.44
N GLY A 33 4.76 0.80 21.14
CA GLY A 33 3.80 1.72 20.54
C GLY A 33 2.35 1.22 20.45
N TRP A 34 2.03 0.07 21.04
CA TRP A 34 0.63 -0.35 21.20
C TRP A 34 -0.07 0.46 22.29
N THR A 35 -1.28 0.89 22.00
CA THR A 35 -2.14 1.55 22.97
C THR A 35 -3.02 0.52 23.67
N LYS A 36 -3.01 0.48 25.00
CA LYS A 36 -3.92 -0.35 25.78
C LYS A 36 -5.31 0.26 25.74
N THR A 37 -6.32 -0.56 25.46
CA THR A 37 -7.76 -0.24 25.53
C THR A 37 -8.39 -0.91 26.75
N ALA A 38 -9.69 -0.70 26.98
CA ALA A 38 -10.42 -1.37 28.06
C ALA A 38 -10.34 -2.92 27.91
N ASP A 39 -10.47 -3.40 26.66
CA ASP A 39 -10.63 -4.82 26.36
C ASP A 39 -9.40 -5.44 25.65
N GLY A 40 -8.27 -4.72 25.54
CA GLY A 40 -7.10 -5.24 24.86
C GLY A 40 -6.11 -4.20 24.38
N TYR A 41 -5.71 -4.27 23.11
CA TYR A 41 -4.67 -3.42 22.54
C TYR A 41 -5.01 -3.00 21.13
N THR A 42 -4.62 -1.78 20.75
CA THR A 42 -4.75 -1.28 19.39
C THR A 42 -3.46 -0.63 18.91
N LYS A 43 -3.15 -0.75 17.63
CA LYS A 43 -2.06 -0.03 16.97
C LYS A 43 -2.43 0.28 15.53
N GLY A 44 -1.97 1.46 15.06
CA GLY A 44 -2.23 1.95 13.71
C GLY A 44 -3.43 2.90 13.64
N PHE A 45 -3.90 3.14 12.44
CA PHE A 45 -4.91 4.15 12.12
C PHE A 45 -6.23 3.48 11.76
N ASN A 46 -7.23 3.62 12.63
CA ASN A 46 -8.58 3.13 12.42
C ASN A 46 -9.51 4.31 12.11
N PHE A 47 -9.98 4.40 10.86
CA PHE A 47 -10.88 5.45 10.40
C PHE A 47 -12.36 5.04 10.42
N GLY A 48 -12.68 3.96 11.11
CA GLY A 48 -14.03 3.37 11.12
C GLY A 48 -14.31 2.48 9.90
N ASN A 49 -15.37 1.68 9.97
CA ASN A 49 -15.82 0.80 8.88
C ASN A 49 -14.69 -0.04 8.24
N ARG A 50 -13.76 -0.54 9.05
CA ARG A 50 -12.58 -1.32 8.65
C ARG A 50 -11.60 -0.58 7.72
N LYS A 51 -11.67 0.74 7.65
CA LYS A 51 -10.75 1.58 6.88
C LYS A 51 -9.54 2.00 7.70
N GLY A 52 -8.43 2.19 7.02
CA GLY A 52 -7.17 2.63 7.62
C GLY A 52 -6.06 1.60 7.47
N ASN A 53 -5.16 1.57 8.43
CA ASN A 53 -4.10 0.57 8.57
C ASN A 53 -3.95 0.28 10.06
N TYR A 54 -4.68 -0.70 10.57
CA TYR A 54 -4.71 -0.98 12.00
C TYR A 54 -4.79 -2.47 12.32
N THR A 55 -4.47 -2.78 13.58
CA THR A 55 -4.74 -4.07 14.21
C THR A 55 -5.34 -3.81 15.59
N ASN A 56 -6.50 -4.40 15.87
CA ASN A 56 -7.10 -4.42 17.20
C ASN A 56 -7.03 -5.83 17.77
N ILE A 57 -6.49 -5.96 18.95
CA ILE A 57 -6.42 -7.22 19.72
C ILE A 57 -7.33 -7.08 20.91
N ILE A 58 -8.37 -7.90 20.97
CA ILE A 58 -9.40 -7.87 22.00
C ILE A 58 -9.29 -9.15 22.83
N LYS A 59 -9.18 -8.99 24.14
CA LYS A 59 -9.24 -10.10 25.09
C LYS A 59 -10.69 -10.54 25.27
N THR A 60 -10.94 -11.82 25.20
CA THR A 60 -12.25 -12.43 25.46
C THR A 60 -12.16 -13.41 26.62
N ASN A 61 -13.29 -13.89 27.11
CA ASN A 61 -13.32 -14.91 28.16
C ASN A 61 -12.71 -16.26 27.71
N ALA A 62 -12.75 -16.53 26.40
CA ALA A 62 -12.25 -17.79 25.80
C ALA A 62 -10.83 -17.68 25.22
N GLY A 63 -10.27 -16.44 25.13
CA GLY A 63 -8.97 -16.20 24.53
C GLY A 63 -8.82 -14.82 23.94
N TRP A 64 -8.63 -14.74 22.61
CA TRP A 64 -8.32 -13.49 21.92
C TRP A 64 -9.09 -13.36 20.61
N LYS A 65 -9.46 -12.13 20.25
CA LYS A 65 -9.99 -11.77 18.93
C LYS A 65 -9.09 -10.71 18.29
N ILE A 66 -8.73 -10.92 17.03
CA ILE A 66 -7.81 -10.05 16.30
C ILE A 66 -8.53 -9.52 15.06
N LEU A 67 -8.70 -8.19 15.01
CA LEU A 67 -9.41 -7.48 13.94
C LEU A 67 -8.42 -6.64 13.14
N PHE A 68 -8.60 -6.65 11.82
CA PHE A 68 -7.79 -5.90 10.89
C PHE A 68 -8.64 -4.93 10.05
N ASP A 69 -7.97 -4.00 9.37
CA ASP A 69 -8.59 -3.25 8.29
C ASP A 69 -8.91 -4.16 7.08
N ASP A 70 -9.76 -3.66 6.18
CA ASP A 70 -10.22 -4.42 5.00
C ASP A 70 -9.08 -4.81 4.04
N TYR A 71 -8.00 -4.03 4.06
CA TYR A 71 -6.80 -4.24 3.27
C TYR A 71 -5.62 -4.55 4.16
N ARG A 72 -5.68 -5.62 4.92
CA ARG A 72 -4.56 -6.03 5.75
C ARG A 72 -3.24 -5.94 4.98
N THR A 73 -2.47 -4.90 5.28
CA THR A 73 -1.19 -4.62 4.60
C THR A 73 -0.05 -5.46 5.13
N GLN A 74 -0.25 -6.09 6.28
CA GLN A 74 0.78 -6.91 6.94
C GLN A 74 0.47 -8.38 6.78
N GLY A 75 1.45 -9.14 6.30
CA GLY A 75 1.39 -10.59 6.30
C GLY A 75 1.31 -11.15 7.71
N ILE A 76 0.43 -12.10 7.92
CA ILE A 76 0.33 -12.87 9.16
C ILE A 76 0.43 -14.34 8.85
N THR A 77 1.05 -15.08 9.76
CA THR A 77 1.28 -16.51 9.65
C THR A 77 0.82 -17.24 10.89
N SER A 78 0.52 -18.52 10.73
CA SER A 78 0.30 -19.46 11.81
C SER A 78 1.18 -20.68 11.54
N ASN A 79 1.96 -21.09 12.51
CA ASN A 79 2.89 -22.23 12.38
C ASN A 79 3.26 -22.82 13.75
N GLU A 80 4.24 -23.72 13.76
CA GLU A 80 4.75 -24.34 14.98
C GLU A 80 5.41 -23.36 15.97
N LYS A 81 5.88 -22.19 15.50
CA LYS A 81 6.54 -21.16 16.33
C LYS A 81 5.57 -20.18 16.96
N ALA A 82 4.41 -19.96 16.34
CA ALA A 82 3.39 -19.05 16.84
C ALA A 82 1.99 -19.44 16.36
N ILE A 83 0.99 -19.36 17.23
CA ILE A 83 -0.41 -19.59 16.86
C ILE A 83 -0.83 -18.58 15.80
N LEU A 84 -0.46 -17.30 15.98
CA LEU A 84 -0.67 -16.22 15.04
C LEU A 84 0.41 -15.15 15.25
N SER A 85 1.08 -14.74 14.18
CA SER A 85 2.14 -13.74 14.25
C SER A 85 2.30 -12.98 12.95
N ASN A 86 2.73 -11.73 13.03
CA ASN A 86 3.27 -10.97 11.90
C ASN A 86 4.77 -10.67 12.07
N HIS A 87 5.42 -11.30 13.04
CA HIS A 87 6.84 -11.12 13.26
C HIS A 87 7.68 -11.78 12.14
N PRO A 88 8.72 -11.11 11.61
CA PRO A 88 9.54 -11.65 10.51
C PRO A 88 10.15 -13.04 10.78
N LEU A 89 10.55 -13.33 12.03
CA LEU A 89 11.11 -14.63 12.42
C LEU A 89 10.09 -15.79 12.35
N HIS A 90 8.80 -15.48 12.40
CA HIS A 90 7.75 -16.48 12.37
C HIS A 90 7.14 -16.65 10.96
N ARG A 91 7.66 -15.93 9.98
CA ARG A 91 7.10 -15.91 8.62
C ARG A 91 7.27 -17.27 7.95
N THR A 92 6.18 -17.70 7.30
CA THR A 92 6.14 -18.87 6.41
C THR A 92 5.66 -18.45 5.04
N THR A 93 5.74 -19.35 4.06
CA THR A 93 5.18 -19.13 2.72
C THR A 93 3.65 -19.21 2.69
N ASP A 94 3.04 -19.80 3.72
CA ASP A 94 1.60 -19.99 3.80
C ASP A 94 0.95 -18.79 4.47
N ASN A 95 0.33 -17.94 3.67
CA ASN A 95 -0.37 -16.75 4.14
C ASN A 95 -1.80 -17.08 4.53
N LEU A 96 -2.22 -16.54 5.68
CA LEU A 96 -3.61 -16.65 6.12
C LEU A 96 -4.53 -15.72 5.28
N PRO A 97 -5.83 -16.05 5.14
CA PRO A 97 -6.77 -15.26 4.35
C PRO A 97 -6.77 -13.77 4.75
N ILE A 98 -6.67 -12.87 3.76
CA ILE A 98 -6.57 -11.41 3.98
C ILE A 98 -7.90 -10.82 4.42
N ASP A 99 -9.03 -11.31 3.88
CA ASP A 99 -10.37 -10.79 4.17
C ASP A 99 -10.94 -11.28 5.50
N SER A 100 -10.09 -11.75 6.39
CA SER A 100 -10.52 -12.41 7.61
C SER A 100 -9.91 -11.75 8.83
N ASP A 101 -10.70 -11.71 9.88
CA ASP A 101 -10.23 -11.56 11.23
C ASP A 101 -9.97 -12.93 11.86
N PHE A 102 -9.41 -12.97 13.05
CA PHE A 102 -9.08 -14.23 13.69
C PHE A 102 -9.56 -14.26 15.14
N ALA A 103 -9.86 -15.46 15.61
CA ALA A 103 -10.02 -15.73 17.02
C ALA A 103 -9.02 -16.81 17.44
N ILE A 104 -8.52 -16.73 18.67
CA ILE A 104 -7.71 -17.77 19.28
C ILE A 104 -8.47 -18.23 20.52
N GLU A 105 -9.08 -19.40 20.43
CA GLU A 105 -9.84 -20.01 21.51
C GLU A 105 -9.32 -21.38 21.84
N ASN A 106 -9.14 -21.69 23.12
CA ASN A 106 -8.58 -22.98 23.56
C ASN A 106 -7.27 -23.35 22.84
N LYS A 107 -6.37 -22.39 22.62
CA LYS A 107 -5.10 -22.52 21.87
C LYS A 107 -5.26 -22.89 20.40
N LYS A 108 -6.43 -22.76 19.82
CA LYS A 108 -6.70 -23.01 18.40
C LYS A 108 -7.00 -21.70 17.69
N LEU A 109 -6.47 -21.58 16.47
CA LEU A 109 -6.75 -20.45 15.59
C LEU A 109 -8.04 -20.73 14.80
N GLU A 110 -8.96 -19.80 14.87
CA GLU A 110 -10.19 -19.80 14.08
C GLU A 110 -10.20 -18.58 13.16
N THR A 111 -10.63 -18.77 11.92
CA THR A 111 -10.76 -17.71 10.92
C THR A 111 -12.19 -17.18 10.93
N ILE A 112 -12.36 -15.87 11.10
CA ILE A 112 -13.63 -15.17 11.00
C ILE A 112 -13.73 -14.57 9.60
N THR A 113 -14.48 -15.22 8.70
CA THR A 113 -14.70 -14.75 7.34
C THR A 113 -15.93 -13.88 7.24
N TYR A 114 -15.87 -12.86 6.39
CA TYR A 114 -17.01 -12.00 6.09
C TYR A 114 -17.59 -12.33 4.71
N PRO A 115 -18.93 -12.31 4.56
CA PRO A 115 -19.53 -12.53 3.27
C PRO A 115 -19.06 -11.48 2.26
N LYS A 116 -18.49 -11.95 1.15
CA LYS A 116 -18.11 -11.07 0.04
C LYS A 116 -19.34 -10.75 -0.78
N GLN A 117 -19.59 -9.47 -1.01
CA GLN A 117 -20.55 -9.03 -2.01
C GLN A 117 -19.76 -8.63 -3.26
N PRO A 118 -20.06 -9.23 -4.43
CA PRO A 118 -19.44 -8.84 -5.68
C PRO A 118 -19.68 -7.35 -5.94
N GLN A 119 -18.62 -6.65 -6.32
CA GLN A 119 -18.71 -5.26 -6.72
C GLN A 119 -19.31 -5.18 -8.13
N VAL A 120 -20.27 -4.28 -8.33
CA VAL A 120 -20.83 -4.00 -9.66
C VAL A 120 -20.01 -2.89 -10.31
N PHE A 121 -19.59 -3.13 -11.56
CA PHE A 121 -18.82 -2.19 -12.39
C PHE A 121 -19.67 -1.80 -13.61
N ASP A 122 -20.62 -0.90 -13.40
CA ASP A 122 -21.59 -0.42 -14.40
C ASP A 122 -21.33 1.01 -14.88
N LYS A 123 -20.24 1.62 -14.42
CA LYS A 123 -19.86 2.99 -14.76
C LYS A 123 -18.80 3.02 -15.85
N ASP A 124 -18.85 4.06 -16.66
CA ASP A 124 -17.84 4.40 -17.67
C ASP A 124 -17.30 5.80 -17.37
N LEU A 125 -16.40 5.84 -16.37
CA LEU A 125 -15.90 7.10 -15.82
C LEU A 125 -14.84 7.72 -16.73
N SER A 126 -14.87 9.04 -16.83
CA SER A 126 -13.84 9.83 -17.51
C SER A 126 -12.55 9.93 -16.71
N LEU A 127 -11.47 10.34 -17.38
CA LEU A 127 -10.18 10.64 -16.75
C LEU A 127 -10.31 11.68 -15.63
N ASP A 128 -11.10 12.72 -15.85
CA ASP A 128 -11.29 13.82 -14.90
C ASP A 128 -12.03 13.34 -13.65
N GLU A 129 -13.11 12.56 -13.81
CA GLU A 129 -13.87 12.00 -12.70
C GLU A 129 -13.03 11.05 -11.85
N VAL A 130 -12.33 10.11 -12.47
CA VAL A 130 -11.46 9.15 -11.74
C VAL A 130 -10.35 9.89 -11.01
N SER A 131 -9.69 10.84 -11.68
CA SER A 131 -8.60 11.62 -11.07
C SER A 131 -9.07 12.47 -9.91
N PHE A 132 -10.24 13.09 -10.03
CA PHE A 132 -10.86 13.84 -8.94
C PHE A 132 -11.21 12.94 -7.75
N ASN A 133 -11.89 11.82 -8.01
CA ASN A 133 -12.32 10.90 -6.96
C ASN A 133 -11.11 10.33 -6.19
N ILE A 134 -10.06 9.88 -6.90
CA ILE A 134 -8.84 9.38 -6.26
C ILE A 134 -8.17 10.48 -5.42
N THR A 135 -8.11 11.72 -5.92
CA THR A 135 -7.62 12.86 -5.16
C THR A 135 -8.36 13.02 -3.84
N GLN A 136 -9.72 12.95 -3.87
CA GLN A 136 -10.53 13.08 -2.66
C GLN A 136 -10.30 11.93 -1.67
N TYR A 137 -10.17 10.68 -2.16
CA TYR A 137 -9.91 9.54 -1.29
C TYR A 137 -8.54 9.66 -0.60
N ILE A 138 -7.49 9.99 -1.33
CA ILE A 138 -6.15 10.16 -0.76
C ILE A 138 -6.13 11.34 0.23
N LYS A 139 -6.74 12.48 -0.14
CA LYS A 139 -6.87 13.64 0.73
C LYS A 139 -7.54 13.26 2.06
N LEU A 140 -8.72 12.69 2.00
CA LEU A 140 -9.49 12.29 3.18
C LEU A 140 -8.71 11.29 4.05
N TYR A 141 -8.00 10.35 3.43
CA TYR A 141 -7.16 9.40 4.15
C TYR A 141 -6.03 10.11 4.92
N LEU A 142 -5.37 11.08 4.29
CA LEU A 142 -4.30 11.86 4.92
C LEU A 142 -4.83 12.75 6.04
N GLU A 143 -5.99 13.39 5.86
CA GLU A 143 -6.66 14.18 6.91
C GLU A 143 -7.03 13.32 8.12
N ASN A 144 -7.63 12.16 7.89
CA ASN A 144 -7.93 11.21 8.96
C ASN A 144 -6.65 10.73 9.68
N ALA A 145 -5.55 10.51 8.94
CA ALA A 145 -4.29 10.14 9.54
C ALA A 145 -3.71 11.27 10.42
N LEU A 146 -3.83 12.51 9.99
CA LEU A 146 -3.42 13.69 10.77
C LEU A 146 -4.25 13.84 12.06
N GLU A 147 -5.55 13.68 11.98
CA GLU A 147 -6.45 13.80 13.14
C GLU A 147 -6.19 12.70 14.19
N ASN A 148 -5.86 11.49 13.73
CA ASN A 148 -5.67 10.33 14.60
C ASN A 148 -4.23 10.12 15.05
N SER A 149 -3.25 10.81 14.45
CA SER A 149 -1.85 10.67 14.81
C SER A 149 -1.48 11.63 15.96
N LYS A 150 -0.80 11.08 16.97
CA LYS A 150 -0.14 11.87 18.01
C LYS A 150 1.28 12.29 17.64
N LYS A 151 1.76 11.84 16.49
CA LYS A 151 3.12 12.03 16.01
C LYS A 151 3.10 12.80 14.68
N PRO A 152 4.16 13.57 14.37
CA PRO A 152 4.29 14.22 13.07
C PRO A 152 4.25 13.21 11.92
N LEU A 153 3.53 13.53 10.85
CA LEU A 153 3.53 12.76 9.62
C LEU A 153 4.66 13.26 8.69
N ILE A 154 5.40 12.31 8.13
CA ILE A 154 6.47 12.60 7.16
C ILE A 154 6.21 11.78 5.90
N ALA A 155 6.12 12.46 4.75
CA ALA A 155 6.06 11.82 3.44
C ALA A 155 7.46 11.79 2.82
N TYR A 156 7.89 10.62 2.34
CA TYR A 156 9.12 10.49 1.59
C TYR A 156 8.82 10.49 0.09
N SER A 157 9.39 11.46 -0.63
CA SER A 157 9.29 11.53 -2.08
C SER A 157 10.51 10.89 -2.72
N SER A 158 10.29 9.81 -3.45
CA SER A 158 11.32 9.15 -4.26
C SER A 158 11.54 9.82 -5.62
N GLY A 159 10.74 10.82 -5.98
CA GLY A 159 10.65 11.35 -7.33
C GLY A 159 9.81 10.49 -8.28
N GLY A 160 9.21 9.40 -7.82
CA GLY A 160 8.28 8.57 -8.61
C GLY A 160 6.87 9.15 -8.69
N LEU A 161 6.08 8.68 -9.67
CA LEU A 161 4.71 9.14 -9.88
C LEU A 161 3.79 8.90 -8.68
N ASP A 162 3.89 7.73 -8.04
CA ASP A 162 3.04 7.37 -6.91
C ASP A 162 3.23 8.32 -5.71
N THR A 163 4.50 8.65 -5.40
CA THR A 163 4.81 9.65 -4.37
C THR A 163 4.51 11.07 -4.84
N GLY A 164 4.70 11.36 -6.13
CA GLY A 164 4.37 12.65 -6.74
C GLY A 164 2.90 13.01 -6.59
N VAL A 165 1.99 12.06 -6.75
CA VAL A 165 0.56 12.24 -6.49
C VAL A 165 0.32 12.65 -5.03
N ILE A 166 0.89 11.92 -4.07
CA ILE A 166 0.72 12.23 -2.64
C ILE A 166 1.24 13.63 -2.33
N VAL A 167 2.44 13.98 -2.81
CA VAL A 167 3.05 15.30 -2.59
C VAL A 167 2.21 16.40 -3.22
N SER A 168 1.68 16.19 -4.44
CA SER A 168 0.81 17.19 -5.10
C SER A 168 -0.47 17.48 -4.29
N ILE A 169 -1.03 16.46 -3.66
CA ILE A 169 -2.21 16.59 -2.79
C ILE A 169 -1.84 17.31 -1.48
N ILE A 170 -0.72 16.93 -0.85
CA ILE A 170 -0.22 17.61 0.36
C ILE A 170 -0.06 19.12 0.09
N ASN A 171 0.56 19.47 -1.03
CA ASN A 171 0.78 20.87 -1.41
C ASN A 171 -0.53 21.61 -1.70
N LYS A 172 -1.41 21.00 -2.51
CA LYS A 172 -2.69 21.61 -2.91
C LYS A 172 -3.56 21.98 -1.72
N PHE A 173 -3.63 21.10 -0.74
CA PHE A 173 -4.51 21.25 0.43
C PHE A 173 -3.79 21.77 1.67
N ASN A 174 -2.51 22.15 1.55
CA ASN A 174 -1.67 22.66 2.64
C ASN A 174 -1.72 21.74 3.89
N LEU A 175 -1.68 20.43 3.67
CA LEU A 175 -1.70 19.48 4.77
C LEU A 175 -0.41 19.60 5.59
N PRO A 176 -0.47 19.61 6.94
CA PRO A 176 0.71 19.78 7.80
C PRO A 176 1.55 18.48 7.87
N ILE A 177 1.98 18.00 6.70
CA ILE A 177 2.81 16.82 6.51
C ILE A 177 4.15 17.27 5.97
N THR A 178 5.24 16.96 6.67
CA THR A 178 6.59 17.26 6.19
C THR A 178 6.95 16.36 5.03
N VAL A 179 7.36 16.93 3.89
CA VAL A 179 7.84 16.17 2.74
C VAL A 179 9.37 16.13 2.77
N LYS A 180 9.93 14.93 2.87
CA LYS A 180 11.38 14.69 2.72
C LYS A 180 11.64 14.09 1.35
N THR A 181 12.68 14.54 0.67
CA THR A 181 13.05 14.07 -0.66
C THR A 181 14.51 13.62 -0.70
N ASN A 182 14.83 12.73 -1.59
CA ASN A 182 16.21 12.29 -1.82
C ASN A 182 17.01 13.34 -2.62
N THR A 183 18.30 13.07 -2.85
CA THR A 183 19.23 13.99 -3.54
C THR A 183 18.72 14.41 -4.93
N LEU A 184 18.10 13.50 -5.69
CA LEU A 184 17.55 13.84 -7.01
C LEU A 184 16.38 14.81 -6.89
N GLY A 185 15.42 14.52 -6.00
CA GLY A 185 14.34 15.46 -5.72
C GLY A 185 14.83 16.84 -5.28
N GLN A 186 15.91 16.91 -4.52
CA GLN A 186 16.53 18.18 -4.11
C GLN A 186 17.12 18.95 -5.29
N ILE A 187 17.78 18.29 -6.22
CA ILE A 187 18.32 18.94 -7.44
C ILE A 187 17.19 19.60 -8.22
N TYR A 188 16.07 18.90 -8.40
CA TYR A 188 14.90 19.47 -9.08
C TYR A 188 14.31 20.66 -8.34
N LEU A 189 14.16 20.56 -7.01
CA LEU A 189 13.64 21.66 -6.18
C LEU A 189 14.53 22.91 -6.25
N ASN A 190 15.86 22.74 -6.25
CA ASN A 190 16.80 23.85 -6.32
C ASN A 190 16.77 24.59 -7.66
N ASN A 191 16.49 23.89 -8.75
CA ASN A 191 16.44 24.48 -10.09
C ASN A 191 15.19 25.34 -10.33
N ASN A 192 14.20 25.28 -9.45
CA ASN A 192 12.91 25.95 -9.64
C ASN A 192 12.56 26.90 -8.50
N ASN A 193 13.39 27.62 -7.91
CA ASN A 193 13.22 28.70 -6.90
C ASN A 193 11.91 28.77 -6.05
N ASP A 194 10.96 27.90 -6.31
CA ASP A 194 9.63 27.78 -5.69
C ASP A 194 9.64 26.64 -4.67
N ARG A 195 10.21 26.88 -3.52
CA ARG A 195 10.19 25.91 -2.42
C ARG A 195 8.79 25.90 -1.79
N SER A 196 8.12 24.75 -1.88
CA SER A 196 7.04 24.50 -0.93
C SER A 196 7.60 24.54 0.49
N PRO A 197 6.96 25.26 1.43
CA PRO A 197 7.46 25.37 2.79
C PRO A 197 7.58 24.02 3.52
N ASN A 198 6.95 22.97 3.00
CA ASN A 198 6.92 21.65 3.60
C ASN A 198 8.06 20.72 3.13
N PHE A 199 8.92 21.15 2.21
CA PHE A 199 10.04 20.34 1.73
C PHE A 199 11.27 20.47 2.61
N THR A 200 11.76 19.37 3.14
CA THR A 200 13.05 19.24 3.80
C THR A 200 13.92 18.22 3.09
N TYR A 201 15.20 18.53 2.99
CA TYR A 201 16.20 17.65 2.38
C TYR A 201 16.65 16.55 3.34
N PHE A 202 16.79 15.32 2.85
CA PHE A 202 17.57 14.30 3.53
C PHE A 202 18.53 13.64 2.52
N ALA A 203 19.79 13.46 2.92
CA ALA A 203 20.77 12.78 2.10
C ALA A 203 20.59 11.28 2.25
N THR A 204 20.31 10.57 1.15
CA THR A 204 20.57 9.14 1.09
C THR A 204 21.98 8.96 0.54
N SER A 205 22.87 8.36 1.32
CA SER A 205 24.22 8.09 0.89
C SER A 205 24.20 7.10 -0.31
N ASN A 206 24.80 7.54 -1.41
CA ASN A 206 25.49 6.66 -2.37
C ASN A 206 24.73 5.81 -3.40
N SER A 207 23.51 6.00 -3.79
CA SER A 207 23.04 5.29 -4.97
C SER A 207 22.98 6.18 -6.20
N LYS A 208 23.87 5.90 -7.18
CA LYS A 208 23.85 6.45 -8.54
C LYS A 208 22.74 5.82 -9.40
N THR A 209 22.02 4.86 -8.88
CA THR A 209 20.88 4.19 -9.53
C THR A 209 19.60 4.67 -8.87
N PHE A 210 18.53 4.77 -9.63
CA PHE A 210 17.17 5.01 -9.13
C PHE A 210 16.97 4.23 -7.83
N PRO A 211 16.79 4.90 -6.71
CA PRO A 211 16.64 4.18 -5.47
C PRO A 211 15.26 3.52 -5.50
N SER A 212 15.24 2.22 -5.71
CA SER A 212 14.21 1.45 -5.06
C SER A 212 14.38 1.73 -3.58
N PHE A 213 13.56 2.60 -2.99
CA PHE A 213 13.59 2.83 -1.57
C PHE A 213 13.30 1.51 -0.87
N SER A 214 14.34 0.87 -0.38
CA SER A 214 14.14 -0.07 0.69
C SER A 214 13.83 0.78 1.93
N PHE A 215 12.71 0.54 2.59
CA PHE A 215 12.36 1.21 3.84
C PHE A 215 13.49 1.12 4.89
N ASN A 216 14.39 0.13 4.76
CA ASN A 216 15.56 -0.07 5.60
C ASN A 216 16.65 1.01 5.45
N GLN A 217 16.56 1.87 4.45
CA GLN A 217 17.55 2.94 4.20
C GLN A 217 17.06 4.33 4.63
N LEU A 218 15.81 4.42 5.10
CA LEU A 218 15.26 5.68 5.59
C LEU A 218 15.79 5.98 6.99
N PRO A 219 16.23 7.20 7.28
CA PRO A 219 16.50 7.63 8.65
C PRO A 219 15.15 7.72 9.39
N ILE A 220 14.74 6.61 9.98
CA ILE A 220 13.48 6.52 10.71
C ILE A 220 13.74 7.07 12.11
N GLU A 221 13.20 8.23 12.38
CA GLU A 221 13.08 8.73 13.73
C GLU A 221 11.87 8.03 14.37
N GLU A 222 12.08 7.34 15.50
CA GLU A 222 11.03 6.58 16.21
C GLU A 222 9.78 7.40 16.57
N GLN A 223 9.88 8.72 16.47
CA GLN A 223 8.83 9.67 16.81
C GLN A 223 7.90 10.04 15.64
N ASN A 224 8.14 9.53 14.45
CA ASN A 224 7.41 9.93 13.24
C ASN A 224 6.51 8.81 12.71
N VAL A 225 5.48 9.23 11.97
CA VAL A 225 4.64 8.36 11.16
C VAL A 225 4.96 8.56 9.69
N LEU A 226 5.24 7.48 8.97
CA LEU A 226 5.67 7.54 7.58
C LEU A 226 4.49 7.44 6.61
N VAL A 227 4.31 8.47 5.79
CA VAL A 227 3.38 8.43 4.66
C VAL A 227 4.12 7.89 3.45
N SER A 228 3.68 6.75 2.95
CA SER A 228 4.33 6.03 1.86
C SER A 228 3.52 6.07 0.57
N GLY A 229 4.23 6.31 -0.57
CA GLY A 229 3.68 6.13 -1.92
C GLY A 229 3.59 4.67 -2.38
N HIS A 230 3.95 3.72 -1.51
CA HIS A 230 3.87 2.30 -1.82
C HIS A 230 2.43 1.89 -2.19
N PHE A 231 2.29 0.86 -3.01
CA PHE A 231 1.04 0.36 -3.59
C PHE A 231 0.44 1.16 -4.75
N GLY A 232 0.86 2.41 -5.03
CA GLY A 232 0.28 3.20 -6.11
C GLY A 232 0.23 2.47 -7.45
N GLY A 233 1.29 1.75 -7.82
CA GLY A 233 1.33 0.99 -9.07
C GLY A 233 0.31 -0.15 -9.15
N ILE A 234 0.00 -0.80 -8.03
CA ILE A 234 -0.93 -1.95 -7.98
C ILE A 234 -2.36 -1.47 -7.88
N GLU A 235 -2.66 -0.59 -6.94
CA GLU A 235 -4.00 -0.02 -6.77
C GLU A 235 -4.46 0.73 -8.05
N MET A 236 -3.51 1.25 -8.82
CA MET A 236 -3.75 1.87 -10.13
C MET A 236 -3.71 0.88 -11.31
N LEU A 237 -3.81 -0.42 -11.04
CA LEU A 237 -3.97 -1.50 -12.03
C LEU A 237 -2.88 -1.56 -13.11
N ARG A 238 -1.62 -1.25 -12.76
CA ARG A 238 -0.50 -1.38 -13.71
C ARG A 238 0.19 -2.75 -13.66
N PHE A 239 -0.40 -3.71 -12.98
CA PHE A 239 0.13 -5.07 -12.88
C PHE A 239 -0.19 -5.86 -14.14
N PRO A 240 0.80 -6.42 -14.87
CA PRO A 240 0.59 -6.99 -16.20
C PRO A 240 -0.49 -8.06 -16.30
N GLN A 241 -0.61 -8.98 -15.33
CA GLN A 241 -1.64 -10.03 -15.36
C GLN A 241 -3.06 -9.47 -15.26
N HIS A 242 -3.27 -8.44 -14.46
CA HIS A 242 -4.57 -7.76 -14.37
C HIS A 242 -4.91 -7.11 -15.70
N VAL A 243 -3.93 -6.44 -16.31
CA VAL A 243 -4.09 -5.78 -17.61
C VAL A 243 -4.36 -6.79 -18.71
N LYS A 244 -3.56 -7.85 -18.81
CA LYS A 244 -3.75 -8.96 -19.76
C LYS A 244 -5.15 -9.55 -19.66
N SER A 245 -5.64 -9.76 -18.44
CA SER A 245 -6.98 -10.30 -18.20
C SER A 245 -8.10 -9.38 -18.70
N ILE A 246 -7.97 -8.06 -18.48
CA ILE A 246 -8.92 -7.08 -19.02
C ILE A 246 -8.83 -7.02 -20.56
N PHE A 247 -7.62 -6.96 -21.13
CA PHE A 247 -7.41 -6.81 -22.57
C PHE A 247 -8.02 -7.94 -23.39
N LYS A 248 -8.05 -9.17 -22.86
CA LYS A 248 -8.72 -10.33 -23.49
C LYS A 248 -10.19 -10.03 -23.83
N HIS A 249 -10.93 -9.34 -22.95
CA HIS A 249 -12.34 -9.00 -23.21
C HIS A 249 -12.54 -7.98 -24.32
N TYR A 250 -11.44 -7.29 -24.72
CA TYR A 250 -11.46 -6.32 -25.81
C TYR A 250 -10.69 -6.82 -27.05
N ASN A 251 -10.32 -8.11 -27.08
CA ASN A 251 -9.56 -8.73 -28.18
C ASN A 251 -8.22 -7.99 -28.47
N LEU A 252 -7.54 -7.53 -27.40
CA LEU A 252 -6.25 -6.88 -27.51
C LEU A 252 -5.13 -7.78 -26.96
N ASP A 253 -4.00 -7.80 -27.66
CA ASP A 253 -2.76 -8.41 -27.17
C ASP A 253 -1.94 -7.41 -26.37
N TYR A 254 -1.65 -7.75 -25.12
CA TYR A 254 -0.89 -6.89 -24.23
C TYR A 254 0.53 -6.63 -24.73
N ASN A 255 1.20 -7.65 -25.30
CA ASN A 255 2.56 -7.55 -25.74
C ASN A 255 2.67 -6.67 -27.00
N GLU A 256 1.70 -6.76 -27.92
CA GLU A 256 1.62 -5.89 -29.07
C GLU A 256 1.43 -4.41 -28.65
N GLU A 257 0.55 -4.14 -27.70
CA GLU A 257 0.34 -2.79 -27.19
C GLU A 257 1.57 -2.27 -26.43
N LEU A 258 2.23 -3.13 -25.63
CA LEU A 258 3.48 -2.80 -24.94
C LEU A 258 4.60 -2.43 -25.91
N GLN A 259 4.75 -3.15 -27.03
CA GLN A 259 5.78 -2.87 -28.02
C GLN A 259 5.63 -1.49 -28.68
N LYS A 260 4.42 -0.95 -28.76
CA LYS A 260 4.18 0.43 -29.24
C LYS A 260 4.81 1.50 -28.36
N CYS A 261 5.07 1.17 -27.10
CA CYS A 261 5.68 2.06 -26.11
C CYS A 261 7.20 1.80 -25.96
N LYS A 262 7.82 1.02 -26.88
CA LYS A 262 9.24 0.70 -26.83
C LYS A 262 10.10 1.96 -26.79
N GLY A 263 11.02 2.00 -25.84
CA GLY A 263 11.92 3.14 -25.61
C GLY A 263 11.44 4.11 -24.52
N SER A 264 10.24 3.91 -23.95
CA SER A 264 9.83 4.64 -22.76
C SER A 264 10.35 3.95 -21.48
N TYR A 265 10.52 4.70 -20.41
CA TYR A 265 10.85 4.15 -19.08
C TYR A 265 9.81 3.13 -18.62
N LEU A 266 8.54 3.43 -18.85
CA LEU A 266 7.45 2.57 -18.44
C LEU A 266 7.45 1.23 -19.18
N TYR A 267 7.92 1.20 -20.43
CA TYR A 267 8.14 -0.04 -21.17
C TYR A 267 9.06 -0.99 -20.41
N ASN A 268 10.23 -0.51 -20.01
CA ASN A 268 11.21 -1.33 -19.28
C ASN A 268 10.63 -1.82 -17.93
N PHE A 269 9.94 -0.94 -17.21
CA PHE A 269 9.28 -1.30 -15.95
C PHE A 269 8.21 -2.38 -16.14
N LEU A 270 7.31 -2.21 -17.12
CA LEU A 270 6.24 -3.17 -17.40
C LEU A 270 6.78 -4.50 -17.93
N GLN A 271 7.84 -4.47 -18.74
CA GLN A 271 8.51 -5.69 -19.22
C GLN A 271 9.15 -6.47 -18.07
N CYS A 272 9.84 -5.80 -17.16
CA CYS A 272 10.40 -6.45 -15.96
C CYS A 272 9.30 -7.00 -15.04
N ALA A 273 8.22 -6.25 -14.84
CA ALA A 273 7.09 -6.68 -14.03
C ALA A 273 6.41 -7.91 -14.66
N ASP A 274 6.24 -7.95 -15.98
CA ASP A 274 5.65 -9.07 -16.69
C ASP A 274 6.48 -10.34 -16.50
N HIS A 275 7.79 -10.25 -16.71
CA HIS A 275 8.71 -11.38 -16.57
C HIS A 275 8.74 -11.97 -15.16
N ASN A 276 8.62 -11.14 -14.14
CA ASN A 276 8.62 -11.57 -12.73
C ASN A 276 7.27 -12.13 -12.27
N CYS A 277 6.19 -11.80 -12.96
CA CYS A 277 4.83 -12.14 -12.53
C CYS A 277 4.24 -13.37 -13.22
N ASP A 278 4.75 -13.78 -14.37
CA ASP A 278 4.21 -14.89 -15.17
C ASP A 278 4.12 -16.23 -14.40
N ASN A 279 4.93 -16.40 -13.34
CA ASN A 279 4.95 -17.61 -12.54
C ASN A 279 4.06 -17.59 -11.29
N THR A 280 3.55 -16.41 -10.91
CA THR A 280 2.87 -16.26 -9.60
C THR A 280 1.35 -16.24 -9.74
N TYR A 281 0.80 -15.70 -10.82
CA TYR A 281 -0.64 -15.57 -11.04
C TYR A 281 -0.98 -15.74 -12.53
N PRO A 282 -1.53 -16.89 -12.94
CA PRO A 282 -1.98 -17.07 -14.33
C PRO A 282 -3.10 -16.07 -14.65
N ALA A 283 -3.06 -15.49 -15.85
CA ALA A 283 -4.16 -14.68 -16.33
C ALA A 283 -5.47 -15.49 -16.27
N SER A 284 -6.51 -14.88 -15.70
CA SER A 284 -7.80 -15.56 -15.52
C SER A 284 -8.49 -15.84 -16.85
N ASN A 285 -9.29 -16.90 -16.88
CA ASN A 285 -10.14 -17.27 -18.01
C ASN A 285 -11.63 -17.09 -17.67
N PHE A 286 -11.99 -16.00 -16.98
CA PHE A 286 -13.38 -15.69 -16.69
C PHE A 286 -14.14 -15.35 -17.98
N GLU A 287 -15.40 -15.76 -18.05
CA GLU A 287 -16.25 -15.54 -19.21
C GLU A 287 -16.67 -14.08 -19.34
N THR A 288 -16.88 -13.39 -18.22
CA THR A 288 -17.35 -12.02 -18.20
C THR A 288 -16.29 -11.04 -17.70
N LEU A 289 -16.33 -9.82 -18.23
CA LEU A 289 -15.51 -8.71 -17.75
C LEU A 289 -15.80 -8.38 -16.27
N GLN A 290 -17.05 -8.54 -15.84
CA GLN A 290 -17.47 -8.32 -14.45
C GLN A 290 -16.76 -9.29 -13.48
N GLU A 291 -16.70 -10.57 -13.80
CA GLU A 291 -15.98 -11.58 -13.01
C GLU A 291 -14.49 -11.29 -12.98
N THR A 292 -13.90 -10.95 -14.14
CA THR A 292 -12.49 -10.56 -14.22
C THR A 292 -12.19 -9.37 -13.32
N LYS A 293 -13.02 -8.32 -13.32
CA LYS A 293 -12.84 -7.15 -12.47
C LYS A 293 -12.94 -7.50 -10.98
N ASN A 294 -13.87 -8.36 -10.57
CA ASN A 294 -13.97 -8.82 -9.19
C ASN A 294 -12.75 -9.66 -8.77
N TRP A 295 -12.30 -10.56 -9.65
CA TRP A 295 -11.07 -11.32 -9.41
C TRP A 295 -9.85 -10.41 -9.24
N ILE A 296 -9.72 -9.35 -10.04
CA ILE A 296 -8.64 -8.35 -9.91
C ILE A 296 -8.69 -7.68 -8.53
N LEU A 297 -9.87 -7.27 -8.07
CA LEU A 297 -10.02 -6.70 -6.72
C LEU A 297 -9.56 -7.67 -5.62
N ASP A 298 -9.88 -8.93 -5.75
CA ASP A 298 -9.40 -9.95 -4.81
C ASP A 298 -7.88 -10.11 -4.91
N CYS A 299 -7.30 -10.18 -6.11
CA CYS A 299 -5.85 -10.29 -6.31
C CYS A 299 -5.08 -9.11 -5.71
N ILE A 300 -5.58 -7.89 -5.86
CA ILE A 300 -4.94 -6.69 -5.29
C ILE A 300 -4.78 -6.80 -3.78
N LYS A 301 -5.74 -7.38 -3.09
CA LYS A 301 -5.66 -7.61 -1.64
C LYS A 301 -4.52 -8.57 -1.28
N PHE A 302 -4.31 -9.62 -2.07
CA PHE A 302 -3.33 -10.66 -1.79
C PHE A 302 -1.89 -10.27 -2.10
N ASN A 303 -1.66 -9.32 -3.00
CA ASN A 303 -0.36 -9.19 -3.66
C ASN A 303 0.70 -8.40 -2.90
N MET A 304 0.40 -7.80 -1.74
CA MET A 304 1.40 -6.93 -1.11
C MET A 304 1.37 -6.99 0.40
N GLU A 305 2.26 -7.79 0.91
CA GLU A 305 2.65 -7.70 2.31
C GLU A 305 3.77 -6.68 2.49
N VAL A 306 3.51 -5.64 3.25
CA VAL A 306 4.59 -4.81 3.78
C VAL A 306 5.20 -5.55 4.96
N GLN A 307 6.51 -5.74 4.94
CA GLN A 307 7.21 -6.20 6.12
C GLN A 307 7.01 -5.16 7.23
N SER A 308 6.56 -5.62 8.39
CA SER A 308 6.52 -4.79 9.58
C SER A 308 7.93 -4.32 9.88
N ILE A 309 8.15 -3.02 9.90
CA ILE A 309 9.39 -2.44 10.37
C ILE A 309 9.21 -2.16 11.86
N GLU A 310 10.15 -2.64 12.66
CA GLU A 310 10.13 -2.41 14.09
C GLU A 310 10.11 -0.92 14.40
N ASN A 311 9.29 -0.55 15.38
CA ASN A 311 9.15 0.83 15.87
C ASN A 311 8.70 1.87 14.83
N CYS A 312 8.18 1.46 13.68
CA CYS A 312 7.69 2.35 12.65
C CYS A 312 6.19 2.20 12.44
N GLU A 313 5.51 3.33 12.33
CA GLU A 313 4.10 3.40 11.92
C GLU A 313 4.00 3.95 10.51
N PHE A 314 3.15 3.34 9.69
CA PHE A 314 2.97 3.70 8.29
C PHE A 314 1.54 4.14 8.00
N VAL A 315 1.45 5.11 7.12
CA VAL A 315 0.21 5.53 6.45
C VAL A 315 0.36 5.21 4.98
N PHE A 316 -0.59 4.45 4.42
CA PHE A 316 -0.59 4.01 3.03
C PHE A 316 -1.80 4.60 2.29
N PRO A 317 -1.74 5.83 1.80
CA PRO A 317 -2.90 6.52 1.22
C PRO A 317 -3.46 5.82 -0.03
N TRP A 318 -2.64 5.05 -0.74
CA TRP A 318 -3.07 4.24 -1.88
C TRP A 318 -3.86 3.01 -1.48
N ARG A 319 -3.67 2.49 -0.28
CA ARG A 319 -4.25 1.23 0.18
C ARG A 319 -5.72 1.39 0.58
N GLN A 320 -6.57 1.68 -0.39
CA GLN A 320 -8.02 1.92 -0.24
C GLN A 320 -8.76 1.21 -1.38
N LYS A 321 -9.76 0.39 -1.04
CA LYS A 321 -10.54 -0.37 -2.04
C LYS A 321 -11.25 0.51 -3.07
N GLU A 322 -11.54 1.74 -2.70
CA GLU A 322 -12.19 2.71 -3.58
C GLU A 322 -11.32 3.04 -4.80
N ILE A 323 -9.99 3.05 -4.66
CA ILE A 323 -9.07 3.42 -5.75
C ILE A 323 -9.12 2.42 -6.91
N PRO A 324 -8.86 1.11 -6.71
CA PRO A 324 -8.98 0.16 -7.81
C PRO A 324 -10.41 0.05 -8.35
N VAL A 325 -11.44 0.29 -7.55
CA VAL A 325 -12.83 0.36 -8.03
C VAL A 325 -13.00 1.52 -9.01
N GLN A 326 -12.43 2.71 -8.75
CA GLN A 326 -12.44 3.81 -9.71
C GLN A 326 -11.73 3.42 -11.01
N MET A 327 -10.56 2.81 -10.91
CA MET A 327 -9.77 2.39 -12.05
C MET A 327 -10.48 1.32 -12.90
N LEU A 328 -11.19 0.38 -12.27
CA LEU A 328 -11.97 -0.65 -12.96
C LEU A 328 -13.25 -0.10 -13.62
N ASN A 329 -13.71 1.08 -13.23
CA ASN A 329 -14.80 1.82 -13.88
C ASN A 329 -14.31 2.86 -14.89
N LEU A 330 -12.99 3.01 -15.08
CA LEU A 330 -12.45 3.94 -16.05
C LEU A 330 -12.79 3.51 -17.47
N ASN A 331 -13.13 4.47 -18.33
CA ASN A 331 -13.30 4.25 -19.78
C ASN A 331 -12.13 3.45 -20.34
N PHE A 332 -12.42 2.42 -21.14
CA PHE A 332 -11.40 1.45 -21.57
C PHE A 332 -10.25 2.08 -22.36
N ASN A 333 -10.53 3.03 -23.25
CA ASN A 333 -9.45 3.70 -24.00
C ASN A 333 -8.54 4.49 -23.07
N THR A 334 -9.10 5.19 -22.10
CA THR A 334 -8.35 5.93 -21.07
C THR A 334 -7.62 4.97 -20.14
N PHE A 335 -8.21 3.83 -19.81
CA PHE A 335 -7.54 2.77 -19.04
C PHE A 335 -6.30 2.25 -19.77
N LYS A 336 -6.41 1.97 -21.07
CA LYS A 336 -5.28 1.55 -21.90
C LYS A 336 -4.18 2.60 -21.92
N GLU A 337 -4.51 3.87 -22.14
CA GLU A 337 -3.56 4.99 -22.06
C GLU A 337 -2.90 5.07 -20.67
N HIS A 338 -3.68 4.86 -19.61
CA HIS A 338 -3.15 4.89 -18.26
C HIS A 338 -2.10 3.80 -18.01
N VAL A 339 -2.35 2.57 -18.46
CA VAL A 339 -1.42 1.44 -18.27
C VAL A 339 -0.05 1.75 -18.83
N PHE A 340 0.01 2.31 -20.04
CA PHE A 340 1.27 2.53 -20.76
C PHE A 340 1.88 3.92 -20.56
N HIS A 341 1.11 4.91 -20.12
CA HIS A 341 1.53 6.31 -20.00
C HIS A 341 1.25 6.95 -18.65
N SER A 342 0.73 6.20 -17.68
CA SER A 342 0.40 6.69 -16.33
C SER A 342 -0.53 7.92 -16.33
N THR A 343 -1.45 7.99 -17.28
CA THR A 343 -2.27 9.17 -17.58
C THR A 343 -3.05 9.67 -16.36
N VAL A 344 -3.60 8.76 -15.53
CA VAL A 344 -4.35 9.13 -14.32
C VAL A 344 -3.43 9.76 -13.27
N HIS A 345 -2.24 9.20 -13.02
CA HIS A 345 -1.26 9.80 -12.10
C HIS A 345 -0.89 11.23 -12.52
N LYS A 346 -0.55 11.41 -13.81
CA LYS A 346 -0.20 12.70 -14.38
C LYS A 346 -1.33 13.69 -14.22
N LYS A 347 -2.55 13.27 -14.53
CA LYS A 347 -3.74 14.13 -14.41
C LYS A 347 -3.98 14.55 -12.97
N ILE A 348 -3.84 13.65 -11.99
CA ILE A 348 -3.97 14.00 -10.58
C ILE A 348 -2.91 15.04 -10.19
N ILE A 349 -1.66 14.85 -10.60
CA ILE A 349 -0.59 15.79 -10.31
C ILE A 349 -0.86 17.15 -10.96
N GLU A 350 -1.26 17.19 -12.23
CA GLU A 350 -1.60 18.42 -12.95
C GLU A 350 -2.74 19.20 -12.29
N MET A 351 -3.77 18.50 -11.83
CA MET A 351 -4.92 19.12 -11.16
C MET A 351 -4.58 19.71 -9.79
N ASN A 352 -3.62 19.13 -9.09
CA ASN A 352 -3.27 19.51 -7.73
C ASN A 352 -2.05 20.44 -7.67
N ASP A 353 -0.93 20.03 -8.22
CA ASP A 353 0.29 20.81 -8.31
C ASP A 353 1.12 20.38 -9.52
N LYS A 354 0.83 20.97 -10.69
CA LYS A 354 1.50 20.61 -11.94
C LYS A 354 3.01 20.83 -11.93
N LYS A 355 3.54 21.65 -11.01
CA LYS A 355 4.98 21.85 -10.88
C LYS A 355 5.68 20.54 -10.49
N ILE A 356 5.01 19.65 -9.75
CA ILE A 356 5.56 18.37 -9.35
C ILE A 356 5.89 17.48 -10.54
N ILE A 357 5.16 17.57 -11.65
CA ILE A 357 5.46 16.80 -12.88
C ILE A 357 6.88 17.08 -13.40
N ASN A 358 7.34 18.33 -13.27
CA ASN A 358 8.68 18.73 -13.70
C ASN A 358 9.80 18.09 -12.85
N PHE A 359 9.45 17.53 -11.69
CA PHE A 359 10.38 16.92 -10.74
C PHE A 359 10.36 15.39 -10.79
N ILE A 360 9.52 14.80 -11.66
CA ILE A 360 9.45 13.36 -11.84
C ILE A 360 10.45 12.97 -12.93
N PRO A 361 11.56 12.32 -12.58
CA PRO A 361 12.60 11.97 -13.55
C PRO A 361 12.07 11.15 -14.73
N GLN A 362 11.04 10.34 -14.47
CA GLN A 362 10.39 9.49 -15.48
C GLN A 362 9.80 10.26 -16.68
N GLU A 363 9.57 11.55 -16.53
CA GLU A 363 9.05 12.41 -17.60
C GLU A 363 10.16 13.15 -18.38
N LYS A 364 11.38 13.15 -17.84
CA LYS A 364 12.55 13.87 -18.43
C LYS A 364 13.60 12.93 -19.03
N GLU A 365 13.23 11.71 -19.35
CA GLU A 365 14.17 10.65 -19.79
C GLU A 365 15.13 11.02 -20.93
N LYS A 366 14.80 12.03 -21.72
CA LYS A 366 15.65 12.45 -22.84
C LYS A 366 16.80 13.41 -22.46
N GLU A 367 16.79 13.94 -21.25
CA GLU A 367 17.74 14.99 -20.85
C GLU A 367 18.72 14.58 -19.74
N ILE A 368 18.52 13.43 -19.09
CA ILE A 368 19.27 13.07 -17.87
C ILE A 368 20.15 11.82 -18.02
N TRP A 369 20.01 11.05 -19.11
CA TRP A 369 20.79 9.83 -19.34
C TRP A 369 21.68 9.94 -20.56
#